data_bb32424f177fb83a96d7b46659fdffb2
#
_entry.id   bb32424f177fb83a96d7b46659fdffb2
#
_cell.length_a   1.000
_cell.length_b   1.000
_cell.length_c   1.000
_cell.angle_alpha   90.00
_cell.angle_beta   90.00
_cell.angle_gamma   90.00
#
_symmetry.space_group_name_H-M   'P 1'
#
loop_
_entity.id
_entity.type
_entity.pdbx_description
1 polymer ?
#
loop_
_entity_poly.entity_id
_entity_poly.type
_entity_poly.pdbx_seq_one_letter_code
_entity_poly.pdbx_strand_id
1 'polypeptide(L)'
;VSVNIKGIDISYANGAFDVQSAINQGAKYVIIRCGYGSDYADQDDGQYTNNIKKCEAAGMPYGIYLYSYALNTTQAQSEAQHVLRLLKQVGSCFKYGVWFDMEDADGYKQQKGMPSNSTLVIICDTFCKAVSAAGYDVGVYASASWLKNQLAALTGWPKWVAHWGVSAPGYTDGVVMWQYTNPPNDKATPTVYDWNIAYKEFGKESDSLSRVLKIGKNQVTNPYKSGSHDGIDIVKDYYQLDTIVAHSAGTATYVQKGYGNNTGSTGNASYGNLVKIKHPNGYFTLYAHLDIVADGITVGTTVTKGQTIGVMGNSGNSYGGHLHFELRNANDIRIDPTPYINADLPGLITETKEEDMTKAETQALIDSAVKPLQTQLTAANAELVALKKTYAYIEDVPEWYRDAVQYYIDKDVIKGKEIRNGKPFIDLTATECRMLTVMYRAETDTE
;
A
#
# COMPACT_ATOMS: atom_id res chain seq x y z
N VAL A 1 6.83 -9.57 27.42
CA VAL A 1 8.29 -9.40 27.41
C VAL A 1 8.58 -8.35 26.36
N SER A 2 9.11 -7.17 26.74
CA SER A 2 9.55 -6.17 25.78
C SER A 2 10.74 -6.74 24.99
N VAL A 3 10.59 -6.81 23.67
CA VAL A 3 11.67 -7.22 22.78
C VAL A 3 12.51 -5.98 22.48
N ASN A 4 13.83 -6.10 22.52
CA ASN A 4 14.77 -5.03 22.14
C ASN A 4 15.65 -5.54 20.99
N ILE A 5 15.25 -5.24 19.77
CA ILE A 5 15.96 -5.67 18.57
C ILE A 5 16.79 -4.51 18.06
N LYS A 6 18.11 -4.71 17.96
CA LYS A 6 19.01 -3.70 17.43
C LYS A 6 18.98 -3.67 15.90
N GLY A 7 18.97 -2.51 15.33
CA GLY A 7 19.07 -2.26 13.90
C GLY A 7 19.76 -0.95 13.60
N ILE A 8 19.85 -0.63 12.35
CA ILE A 8 20.46 0.60 11.85
C ILE A 8 19.53 1.27 10.85
N ASP A 9 19.73 2.55 10.62
CA ASP A 9 19.19 3.21 9.42
C ASP A 9 20.30 3.78 8.56
N ILE A 10 20.05 3.86 7.25
CA ILE A 10 21.03 4.23 6.24
C ILE A 10 20.39 5.04 5.11
N SER A 11 21.25 5.83 4.46
CA SER A 11 20.92 6.60 3.26
C SER A 11 22.11 6.58 2.29
N TYR A 12 22.00 7.29 1.17
CA TYR A 12 23.12 7.52 0.25
C TYR A 12 24.35 8.11 0.96
N ALA A 13 24.16 8.85 2.05
CA ALA A 13 25.26 9.50 2.79
C ALA A 13 26.21 8.49 3.45
N ASN A 14 25.77 7.27 3.70
CA ASN A 14 26.61 6.18 4.22
C ASN A 14 27.47 5.54 3.12
N GLY A 15 27.37 6.00 1.86
CA GLY A 15 28.14 5.46 0.74
C GLY A 15 27.81 4.00 0.41
N ALA A 16 28.83 3.20 0.17
CA ALA A 16 28.65 1.80 -0.14
C ALA A 16 28.34 0.98 1.13
N PHE A 17 27.06 0.74 1.40
CA PHE A 17 26.61 -0.05 2.55
C PHE A 17 27.18 -1.48 2.51
N ASP A 18 27.79 -1.90 3.62
CA ASP A 18 28.26 -3.27 3.85
C ASP A 18 27.32 -3.97 4.84
N VAL A 19 26.42 -4.79 4.31
CA VAL A 19 25.43 -5.52 5.10
C VAL A 19 26.07 -6.54 6.05
N GLN A 20 27.18 -7.18 5.64
CA GLN A 20 27.86 -8.16 6.49
C GLN A 20 28.56 -7.49 7.67
N SER A 21 29.16 -6.33 7.45
CA SER A 21 29.72 -5.52 8.52
C SER A 21 28.65 -5.09 9.53
N ALA A 22 27.48 -4.66 9.07
CA ALA A 22 26.35 -4.32 9.95
C ALA A 22 25.86 -5.53 10.77
N ILE A 23 25.74 -6.71 10.16
CA ILE A 23 25.39 -7.96 10.85
C ILE A 23 26.43 -8.28 11.94
N ASN A 24 27.71 -8.19 11.62
CA ASN A 24 28.80 -8.48 12.56
C ASN A 24 28.80 -7.50 13.76
N GLN A 25 28.35 -6.26 13.56
CA GLN A 25 28.15 -5.26 14.62
C GLN A 25 26.85 -5.47 15.42
N GLY A 26 26.03 -6.45 15.04
CA GLY A 26 24.83 -6.85 15.77
C GLY A 26 23.52 -6.31 15.22
N ALA A 27 23.51 -5.67 14.05
CA ALA A 27 22.28 -5.25 13.39
C ALA A 27 21.44 -6.48 12.98
N LYS A 28 20.16 -6.42 13.28
CA LYS A 28 19.14 -7.45 12.95
C LYS A 28 18.15 -6.96 11.90
N TYR A 29 18.15 -5.68 11.60
CA TYR A 29 17.36 -5.04 10.56
C TYR A 29 17.99 -3.73 10.10
N VAL A 30 17.52 -3.23 8.98
CA VAL A 30 17.95 -1.96 8.39
C VAL A 30 16.72 -1.14 7.99
N ILE A 31 16.69 0.16 8.26
CA ILE A 31 15.73 1.10 7.67
C ILE A 31 16.46 1.90 6.59
N ILE A 32 16.01 1.81 5.35
CA ILE A 32 16.70 2.34 4.17
C ILE A 32 15.98 3.59 3.68
N ARG A 33 16.68 4.72 3.50
CA ARG A 33 16.08 5.86 2.86
C ARG A 33 15.71 5.52 1.41
N CYS A 34 14.44 5.69 1.06
CA CYS A 34 14.00 5.47 -0.31
C CYS A 34 14.10 6.74 -1.17
N GLY A 35 13.99 7.91 -0.56
CA GLY A 35 14.03 9.20 -1.23
C GLY A 35 13.64 10.33 -0.30
N TYR A 36 13.33 11.46 -0.88
CA TYR A 36 12.88 12.66 -0.19
C TYR A 36 11.86 13.43 -1.05
N GLY A 37 10.92 14.12 -0.39
CA GLY A 37 9.98 15.00 -1.08
C GLY A 37 9.03 14.30 -2.06
N SER A 38 8.44 15.07 -2.94
CA SER A 38 7.40 14.67 -3.88
C SER A 38 7.86 13.61 -4.90
N ASP A 39 6.93 13.01 -5.64
CA ASP A 39 7.19 11.90 -6.56
C ASP A 39 7.89 12.36 -7.85
N TYR A 40 9.19 12.60 -7.73
CA TYR A 40 10.10 12.88 -8.83
C TYR A 40 11.27 11.89 -8.78
N ALA A 41 11.65 11.34 -9.93
CA ALA A 41 12.69 10.31 -10.01
C ALA A 41 14.09 10.80 -9.57
N ASP A 42 14.37 12.09 -9.67
CA ASP A 42 15.60 12.71 -9.20
C ASP A 42 15.63 12.93 -7.68
N GLN A 43 14.53 12.68 -7.00
CA GLN A 43 14.42 12.67 -5.54
C GLN A 43 14.54 11.27 -4.93
N ASP A 44 14.68 10.22 -5.74
CA ASP A 44 14.99 8.88 -5.27
C ASP A 44 16.38 8.87 -4.60
N ASP A 45 16.53 8.11 -3.52
CA ASP A 45 17.85 7.92 -2.93
C ASP A 45 18.74 7.09 -3.87
N GLY A 46 19.89 7.63 -4.27
CA GLY A 46 20.78 7.02 -5.25
C GLY A 46 21.34 5.65 -4.86
N GLN A 47 21.26 5.26 -3.59
CA GLN A 47 21.68 3.94 -3.09
C GLN A 47 20.49 3.02 -2.78
N TYR A 48 19.25 3.50 -2.87
CA TYR A 48 18.05 2.74 -2.49
C TYR A 48 18.00 1.33 -3.10
N THR A 49 18.02 1.25 -4.43
CA THR A 49 17.96 -0.03 -5.15
C THR A 49 19.13 -0.95 -4.81
N ASN A 50 20.34 -0.42 -4.65
CA ASN A 50 21.52 -1.18 -4.27
C ASN A 50 21.42 -1.73 -2.85
N ASN A 51 20.95 -0.91 -1.91
CA ASN A 51 20.80 -1.28 -0.51
C ASN A 51 19.74 -2.37 -0.33
N ILE A 52 18.58 -2.27 -1.02
CA ILE A 52 17.57 -3.33 -1.05
C ILE A 52 18.17 -4.64 -1.55
N LYS A 53 18.83 -4.63 -2.72
CA LYS A 53 19.44 -5.84 -3.29
C LYS A 53 20.42 -6.52 -2.34
N LYS A 54 21.23 -5.75 -1.62
CA LYS A 54 22.15 -6.28 -0.62
C LYS A 54 21.43 -6.91 0.56
N CYS A 55 20.36 -6.27 1.08
CA CYS A 55 19.55 -6.81 2.15
C CYS A 55 18.85 -8.11 1.74
N GLU A 56 18.23 -8.15 0.56
CA GLU A 56 17.58 -9.36 0.02
C GLU A 56 18.59 -10.51 -0.14
N ALA A 57 19.75 -10.24 -0.72
CA ALA A 57 20.79 -11.25 -0.92
C ALA A 57 21.36 -11.81 0.40
N ALA A 58 21.38 -11.01 1.46
CA ALA A 58 21.87 -11.40 2.77
C ALA A 58 20.75 -11.97 3.70
N GLY A 59 19.50 -11.98 3.27
CA GLY A 59 18.36 -12.31 4.12
C GLY A 59 18.17 -11.33 5.29
N MET A 60 18.64 -10.06 5.14
CA MET A 60 18.57 -9.04 6.16
C MET A 60 17.19 -8.37 6.12
N PRO A 61 16.37 -8.47 7.19
CA PRO A 61 15.11 -7.75 7.27
C PRO A 61 15.30 -6.24 7.15
N TYR A 62 14.41 -5.57 6.40
CA TYR A 62 14.48 -4.12 6.26
C TYR A 62 13.11 -3.46 6.20
N GLY A 63 13.10 -2.15 6.45
CA GLY A 63 12.05 -1.20 6.16
C GLY A 63 12.58 -0.06 5.31
N ILE A 64 11.74 0.91 5.00
CA ILE A 64 12.14 2.08 4.24
C ILE A 64 11.65 3.37 4.90
N TYR A 65 12.33 4.50 4.64
CA TYR A 65 11.85 5.80 5.04
C TYR A 65 11.96 6.84 3.92
N LEU A 66 11.06 7.82 3.95
CA LEU A 66 11.07 8.99 3.08
C LEU A 66 11.25 10.25 3.93
N TYR A 67 12.26 11.07 3.61
CA TYR A 67 12.45 12.39 4.22
C TYR A 67 11.43 13.38 3.64
N SER A 68 10.57 13.94 4.48
CA SER A 68 9.46 14.78 4.03
C SER A 68 9.86 16.24 3.84
N TYR A 69 9.51 16.78 2.67
CA TYR A 69 9.50 18.20 2.37
C TYR A 69 8.09 18.81 2.27
N ALA A 70 7.05 18.04 2.61
CA ALA A 70 5.67 18.49 2.47
C ALA A 70 5.36 19.69 3.38
N LEU A 71 4.74 20.71 2.77
CA LEU A 71 4.21 21.90 3.43
C LEU A 71 2.67 21.90 3.46
N ASN A 72 2.04 20.96 2.76
CA ASN A 72 0.59 20.79 2.66
C ASN A 72 0.22 19.37 2.28
N THR A 73 -1.09 19.06 2.30
CA THR A 73 -1.61 17.72 2.03
C THR A 73 -1.41 17.24 0.59
N THR A 74 -1.40 18.15 -0.40
CA THR A 74 -1.14 17.79 -1.80
C THR A 74 0.29 17.26 -1.97
N GLN A 75 1.25 17.91 -1.32
CA GLN A 75 2.64 17.44 -1.31
C GLN A 75 2.77 16.12 -0.54
N ALA A 76 2.09 15.97 0.61
CA ALA A 76 2.06 14.71 1.35
C ALA A 76 1.48 13.54 0.54
N GLN A 77 0.45 13.79 -0.28
CA GLN A 77 -0.07 12.81 -1.22
C GLN A 77 0.95 12.44 -2.30
N SER A 78 1.68 13.42 -2.84
CA SER A 78 2.76 13.17 -3.80
C SER A 78 3.90 12.37 -3.17
N GLU A 79 4.29 12.67 -1.93
CA GLU A 79 5.28 11.90 -1.17
C GLU A 79 4.83 10.46 -0.91
N ALA A 80 3.54 10.24 -0.67
CA ALA A 80 2.99 8.89 -0.57
C ALA A 80 3.07 8.14 -1.91
N GLN A 81 2.77 8.79 -3.05
CA GLN A 81 2.93 8.18 -4.38
C GLN A 81 4.40 7.86 -4.68
N HIS A 82 5.33 8.71 -4.28
CA HIS A 82 6.76 8.46 -4.37
C HIS A 82 7.13 7.13 -3.70
N VAL A 83 6.74 6.95 -2.45
CA VAL A 83 6.98 5.70 -1.71
C VAL A 83 6.29 4.52 -2.38
N LEU A 84 5.02 4.64 -2.78
CA LEU A 84 4.27 3.56 -3.42
C LEU A 84 4.89 3.14 -4.77
N ARG A 85 5.50 4.07 -5.50
CA ARG A 85 6.28 3.75 -6.70
C ARG A 85 7.51 2.91 -6.37
N LEU A 86 8.25 3.30 -5.32
CA LEU A 86 9.49 2.63 -4.92
C LEU A 86 9.25 1.28 -4.22
N LEU A 87 8.12 1.12 -3.53
CA LEU A 87 7.71 -0.15 -2.92
C LEU A 87 7.51 -1.30 -3.91
N LYS A 88 7.38 -1.01 -5.21
CA LYS A 88 7.36 -2.05 -6.25
C LYS A 88 8.68 -2.82 -6.39
N GLN A 89 9.75 -2.33 -5.79
CA GLN A 89 11.09 -2.92 -5.85
C GLN A 89 11.41 -3.80 -4.63
N VAL A 90 10.59 -3.74 -3.56
CA VAL A 90 10.87 -4.49 -2.33
C VAL A 90 10.61 -5.98 -2.52
N GLY A 91 11.37 -6.80 -1.80
CA GLY A 91 11.28 -8.26 -1.84
C GLY A 91 10.80 -8.87 -0.51
N SER A 92 11.14 -10.13 -0.30
CA SER A 92 10.67 -10.94 0.84
C SER A 92 11.23 -10.50 2.20
N CYS A 93 12.36 -9.80 2.21
CA CYS A 93 12.98 -9.26 3.42
C CYS A 93 12.40 -7.92 3.88
N PHE A 94 11.45 -7.32 3.12
CA PHE A 94 10.74 -6.12 3.54
C PHE A 94 9.77 -6.46 4.68
N LYS A 95 10.16 -6.17 5.92
CA LYS A 95 9.44 -6.54 7.15
C LYS A 95 9.15 -5.36 8.07
N TYR A 96 9.96 -4.30 7.99
CA TYR A 96 9.95 -3.19 8.95
C TYR A 96 9.13 -1.98 8.51
N GLY A 97 8.29 -2.14 7.46
CA GLY A 97 7.31 -1.14 7.03
C GLY A 97 7.92 0.14 6.44
N VAL A 98 7.08 1.14 6.33
CA VAL A 98 7.38 2.48 5.78
C VAL A 98 7.40 3.49 6.92
N TRP A 99 8.38 4.39 6.90
CA TRP A 99 8.51 5.44 7.90
C TRP A 99 8.51 6.82 7.23
N PHE A 100 7.56 7.66 7.65
CA PHE A 100 7.47 9.04 7.20
C PHE A 100 8.32 9.92 8.09
N ASP A 101 9.43 10.39 7.59
CA ASP A 101 10.41 11.17 8.34
C ASP A 101 10.00 12.64 8.34
N MET A 102 9.34 13.04 9.43
CA MET A 102 8.81 14.38 9.62
C MET A 102 9.68 15.18 10.57
N GLU A 103 10.60 15.90 9.99
CA GLU A 103 11.52 16.82 10.68
C GLU A 103 11.87 18.03 9.79
N ASP A 104 12.76 18.88 10.24
CA ASP A 104 13.28 20.04 9.49
C ASP A 104 14.77 20.23 9.79
N ALA A 105 15.57 19.16 9.69
CA ALA A 105 16.99 19.16 10.03
C ALA A 105 17.81 20.09 9.13
N ASP A 106 17.39 20.31 7.89
CA ASP A 106 18.01 21.21 6.92
C ASP A 106 17.40 22.62 6.88
N GLY A 107 16.36 22.88 7.69
CA GLY A 107 15.68 24.17 7.79
C GLY A 107 14.81 24.51 6.57
N TYR A 108 14.49 23.55 5.72
CA TYR A 108 13.67 23.81 4.52
C TYR A 108 12.27 24.30 4.85
N LYS A 109 11.56 23.62 5.76
CA LYS A 109 10.21 24.02 6.18
C LYS A 109 10.23 25.41 6.81
N GLN A 110 11.24 25.68 7.64
CA GLN A 110 11.44 27.00 8.27
C GLN A 110 11.62 28.10 7.22
N GLN A 111 12.44 27.86 6.18
CA GLN A 111 12.69 28.82 5.09
C GLN A 111 11.45 29.08 4.23
N LYS A 112 10.58 28.06 4.07
CA LYS A 112 9.35 28.15 3.27
C LYS A 112 8.13 28.64 4.06
N GLY A 113 8.30 29.00 5.31
CA GLY A 113 7.24 29.38 6.23
C GLY A 113 6.64 28.14 6.92
N MET A 114 7.28 27.72 8.00
CA MET A 114 6.91 26.52 8.76
C MET A 114 5.39 26.32 8.84
N PRO A 115 4.85 25.19 8.39
CA PRO A 115 3.43 24.91 8.53
C PRO A 115 3.01 24.90 10.00
N SER A 116 1.74 25.21 10.28
CA SER A 116 1.20 25.10 11.65
C SER A 116 1.29 23.68 12.16
N ASN A 117 1.33 23.51 13.47
CA ASN A 117 1.34 22.17 14.09
C ASN A 117 0.17 21.30 13.62
N SER A 118 -1.03 21.88 13.48
CA SER A 118 -2.19 21.17 12.94
C SER A 118 -2.00 20.75 11.48
N THR A 119 -1.36 21.58 10.68
CA THR A 119 -1.03 21.24 9.28
C THR A 119 -0.01 20.11 9.21
N LEU A 120 1.04 20.11 10.05
CA LEU A 120 2.04 19.05 10.11
C LEU A 120 1.41 17.71 10.51
N VAL A 121 0.49 17.71 11.46
CA VAL A 121 -0.28 16.51 11.84
C VAL A 121 -1.12 15.98 10.68
N ILE A 122 -1.82 16.86 9.96
CA ILE A 122 -2.63 16.48 8.79
C ILE A 122 -1.75 15.94 7.65
N ILE A 123 -0.56 16.51 7.43
CA ILE A 123 0.44 16.01 6.48
C ILE A 123 0.83 14.57 6.81
N CYS A 124 1.23 14.30 8.06
CA CYS A 124 1.57 12.95 8.52
C CYS A 124 0.40 11.98 8.31
N ASP A 125 -0.80 12.37 8.72
CA ASP A 125 -2.01 11.57 8.61
C ASP A 125 -2.37 11.26 7.13
N THR A 126 -2.24 12.26 6.26
CA THR A 126 -2.48 12.11 4.81
C THR A 126 -1.53 11.09 4.17
N PHE A 127 -0.23 11.21 4.43
CA PHE A 127 0.76 10.25 3.94
C PHE A 127 0.49 8.85 4.47
N CYS A 128 0.35 8.72 5.78
CA CYS A 128 0.17 7.43 6.42
C CYS A 128 -1.12 6.72 5.97
N LYS A 129 -2.22 7.45 5.79
CA LYS A 129 -3.47 6.89 5.24
C LYS A 129 -3.29 6.36 3.83
N ALA A 130 -2.62 7.10 2.96
CA ALA A 130 -2.40 6.66 1.57
C ALA A 130 -1.55 5.38 1.49
N VAL A 131 -0.43 5.32 2.24
CA VAL A 131 0.45 4.14 2.28
C VAL A 131 -0.24 2.95 2.94
N SER A 132 -0.98 3.18 4.02
CA SER A 132 -1.77 2.15 4.70
C SER A 132 -2.87 1.59 3.82
N ALA A 133 -3.62 2.43 3.10
CA ALA A 133 -4.66 2.01 2.17
C ALA A 133 -4.11 1.11 1.05
N ALA A 134 -2.85 1.30 0.66
CA ALA A 134 -2.15 0.43 -0.28
C ALA A 134 -1.66 -0.90 0.35
N GLY A 135 -1.93 -1.13 1.63
CA GLY A 135 -1.65 -2.39 2.32
C GLY A 135 -0.29 -2.49 3.00
N TYR A 136 0.43 -1.38 3.18
CA TYR A 136 1.74 -1.38 3.83
C TYR A 136 1.68 -0.88 5.28
N ASP A 137 2.47 -1.49 6.15
CA ASP A 137 2.69 -0.97 7.49
C ASP A 137 3.41 0.38 7.39
N VAL A 138 2.92 1.37 8.14
CA VAL A 138 3.46 2.72 8.10
C VAL A 138 3.46 3.37 9.47
N GLY A 139 4.46 4.21 9.73
CA GLY A 139 4.57 5.02 10.94
C GLY A 139 5.28 6.34 10.65
N VAL A 140 5.46 7.14 11.70
CA VAL A 140 6.09 8.45 11.61
C VAL A 140 7.39 8.44 12.42
N TYR A 141 8.48 8.87 11.76
CA TYR A 141 9.72 9.21 12.45
C TYR A 141 9.73 10.71 12.74
N ALA A 142 10.14 11.05 13.95
CA ALA A 142 10.47 12.41 14.34
C ALA A 142 11.32 12.41 15.63
N SER A 143 11.97 13.54 15.93
CA SER A 143 12.64 13.72 17.21
C SER A 143 11.64 13.74 18.38
N ALA A 144 12.11 13.36 19.58
CA ALA A 144 11.30 13.45 20.79
C ALA A 144 10.76 14.87 21.04
N SER A 145 11.50 15.90 20.64
CA SER A 145 11.05 17.28 20.71
C SER A 145 9.89 17.57 19.76
N TRP A 146 9.99 17.14 18.50
CA TRP A 146 8.91 17.32 17.52
C TRP A 146 7.64 16.59 17.92
N LEU A 147 7.75 15.36 18.42
CA LEU A 147 6.60 14.59 18.91
C LEU A 147 5.91 15.25 20.10
N LYS A 148 6.67 15.92 20.98
CA LYS A 148 6.10 16.65 22.14
C LYS A 148 5.47 17.98 21.75
N ASN A 149 5.93 18.63 20.70
CA ASN A 149 5.55 20.00 20.35
C ASN A 149 4.79 20.08 19.02
N GLN A 150 5.49 19.94 17.90
CA GLN A 150 4.92 20.13 16.56
C GLN A 150 3.88 19.06 16.21
N LEU A 151 4.11 17.82 16.65
CA LEU A 151 3.26 16.66 16.37
C LEU A 151 2.50 16.16 17.61
N ALA A 152 2.33 17.00 18.64
CA ALA A 152 1.70 16.60 19.91
C ALA A 152 0.27 16.06 19.73
N ALA A 153 -0.45 16.50 18.72
CA ALA A 153 -1.79 16.01 18.39
C ALA A 153 -1.80 14.80 17.42
N LEU A 154 -0.64 14.29 17.01
CA LEU A 154 -0.54 13.14 16.14
C LEU A 154 -0.82 11.84 16.91
N THR A 155 -1.97 11.26 16.67
CA THR A 155 -2.42 10.01 17.28
C THR A 155 -2.61 8.92 16.22
N GLY A 156 -2.72 7.67 16.64
CA GLY A 156 -3.13 6.55 15.78
C GLY A 156 -2.04 5.94 14.90
N TRP A 157 -0.85 6.53 14.79
CA TRP A 157 0.25 5.98 14.00
C TRP A 157 1.42 5.55 14.88
N PRO A 158 2.09 4.41 14.58
CA PRO A 158 3.33 4.02 15.23
C PRO A 158 4.41 5.12 15.12
N LYS A 159 5.23 5.28 16.15
CA LYS A 159 6.32 6.25 16.18
C LYS A 159 7.69 5.56 16.20
N TRP A 160 8.57 6.05 15.37
CA TRP A 160 10.00 5.86 15.47
C TRP A 160 10.61 7.16 15.99
N VAL A 161 11.00 7.17 17.26
CA VAL A 161 11.48 8.38 17.95
C VAL A 161 12.99 8.50 17.86
N ALA A 162 13.49 9.68 17.49
CA ALA A 162 14.90 10.03 17.64
C ALA A 162 15.13 10.78 18.96
N HIS A 163 16.04 10.25 19.77
CA HIS A 163 16.51 10.90 20.99
C HIS A 163 17.87 10.35 21.38
N TRP A 164 18.91 11.09 21.12
CA TRP A 164 20.29 10.68 21.22
C TRP A 164 20.93 11.06 22.55
N GLY A 165 21.95 10.33 22.98
CA GLY A 165 22.73 10.64 24.19
C GLY A 165 21.96 10.47 25.50
N VAL A 166 20.90 9.68 25.51
CA VAL A 166 20.04 9.40 26.66
C VAL A 166 19.90 7.90 26.88
N SER A 167 19.54 7.49 28.10
CA SER A 167 19.37 6.08 28.46
C SER A 167 18.02 5.47 28.06
N ALA A 168 17.05 6.32 27.71
CA ALA A 168 15.71 5.92 27.27
C ALA A 168 15.12 7.03 26.40
N PRO A 169 14.18 6.70 25.47
CA PRO A 169 13.51 7.72 24.69
C PRO A 169 12.72 8.69 25.56
N GLY A 170 12.86 9.99 25.31
CA GLY A 170 12.16 11.02 26.07
C GLY A 170 10.69 11.19 25.70
N TYR A 171 10.18 10.37 24.79
CA TYR A 171 8.79 10.29 24.35
C TYR A 171 8.42 8.81 24.26
N THR A 172 7.23 8.43 24.73
CA THR A 172 6.85 7.00 24.84
C THR A 172 5.50 6.65 24.22
N ASP A 173 4.67 7.65 23.91
CA ASP A 173 3.33 7.39 23.37
C ASP A 173 3.41 6.89 21.93
N GLY A 174 3.01 5.63 21.73
CA GLY A 174 3.05 4.96 20.42
C GLY A 174 4.42 4.62 19.88
N VAL A 175 5.45 4.69 20.71
CA VAL A 175 6.81 4.37 20.28
C VAL A 175 6.98 2.88 20.09
N VAL A 176 7.35 2.48 18.88
CA VAL A 176 7.68 1.09 18.52
C VAL A 176 9.15 0.94 18.11
N MET A 177 9.84 2.07 17.88
CA MET A 177 11.26 2.09 17.54
C MET A 177 11.91 3.37 18.06
N TRP A 178 13.18 3.27 18.47
CA TRP A 178 13.99 4.37 19.00
C TRP A 178 15.33 4.42 18.30
N GLN A 179 15.64 5.57 17.68
CA GLN A 179 16.97 5.91 17.19
C GLN A 179 17.74 6.56 18.33
N TYR A 180 18.77 5.87 18.85
CA TYR A 180 19.48 6.25 20.03
C TYR A 180 20.89 6.82 19.77
N THR A 181 21.41 6.72 18.56
CA THR A 181 22.66 7.34 18.13
C THR A 181 22.47 8.13 16.84
N ASN A 182 23.33 9.14 16.64
CA ASN A 182 23.42 9.93 15.40
C ASN A 182 24.90 10.30 15.18
N PRO A 183 25.72 9.44 14.58
CA PRO A 183 27.09 9.81 14.16
C PRO A 183 27.05 10.82 13.00
N PRO A 184 27.97 11.78 12.92
CA PRO A 184 29.14 11.99 13.78
C PRO A 184 28.87 12.81 15.07
N ASN A 185 27.61 13.12 15.35
CA ASN A 185 27.24 14.00 16.46
C ASN A 185 27.29 13.30 17.82
N ASP A 186 27.18 11.97 17.85
CA ASP A 186 27.33 11.19 19.08
C ASP A 186 28.80 10.78 19.29
N LYS A 187 29.51 11.58 20.11
CA LYS A 187 30.91 11.31 20.47
C LYS A 187 31.08 10.07 21.37
N ALA A 188 30.02 9.61 22.00
CA ALA A 188 30.05 8.45 22.90
C ALA A 188 30.00 7.11 22.15
N THR A 189 29.47 7.10 20.93
CA THR A 189 29.34 5.89 20.10
C THR A 189 29.81 6.17 18.68
N PRO A 190 31.13 6.17 18.43
CA PRO A 190 31.67 6.42 17.09
C PRO A 190 31.34 5.24 16.16
N THR A 191 30.22 5.32 15.50
CA THR A 191 29.76 4.36 14.49
C THR A 191 29.54 5.08 13.17
N VAL A 192 29.54 4.33 12.08
CA VAL A 192 29.20 4.87 10.74
C VAL A 192 27.69 4.84 10.47
N TYR A 193 26.91 4.27 11.38
CA TYR A 193 25.48 4.06 11.25
C TYR A 193 24.70 4.69 12.40
N ASP A 194 23.50 5.16 12.11
CA ASP A 194 22.49 5.48 13.12
C ASP A 194 21.92 4.18 13.67
N TRP A 195 22.00 4.01 15.01
CA TRP A 195 21.55 2.80 15.66
C TRP A 195 20.16 2.95 16.25
N ASN A 196 19.39 1.87 16.13
CA ASN A 196 18.00 1.80 16.52
C ASN A 196 17.71 0.60 17.43
N ILE A 197 16.68 0.74 18.26
CA ILE A 197 16.07 -0.35 19.01
C ILE A 197 14.60 -0.45 18.61
N ALA A 198 14.20 -1.58 18.04
CA ALA A 198 12.80 -1.89 17.85
C ALA A 198 12.24 -2.61 19.08
N TYR A 199 11.10 -2.14 19.58
CA TYR A 199 10.43 -2.63 20.79
C TYR A 199 9.39 -3.70 20.49
N LYS A 200 9.19 -4.04 19.22
CA LYS A 200 8.35 -5.14 18.75
C LYS A 200 9.07 -5.91 17.65
N GLU A 201 8.68 -7.15 17.45
CA GLU A 201 9.07 -7.90 16.26
C GLU A 201 8.25 -7.42 15.06
N PHE A 202 8.93 -7.09 13.96
CA PHE A 202 8.30 -6.73 12.70
C PHE A 202 8.33 -7.93 11.76
N GLY A 203 7.31 -8.07 10.92
CA GLY A 203 7.24 -9.13 9.92
C GLY A 203 7.09 -10.55 10.45
N LYS A 204 6.98 -10.75 11.75
CA LYS A 204 6.35 -11.95 12.28
C LYS A 204 4.84 -11.71 12.24
N GLU A 205 4.10 -12.61 11.61
CA GLU A 205 2.66 -12.69 11.86
C GLU A 205 2.51 -12.82 13.37
N SER A 206 1.96 -11.79 14.03
CA SER A 206 1.68 -11.92 15.44
C SER A 206 0.58 -12.98 15.58
N ASP A 207 0.80 -13.99 16.41
CA ASP A 207 -0.20 -15.03 16.75
C ASP A 207 -1.47 -14.45 17.39
N SER A 208 -1.59 -13.14 17.49
CA SER A 208 -2.70 -12.46 18.14
C SER A 208 -3.54 -11.66 17.14
N LEU A 209 -4.75 -12.12 16.87
CA LEU A 209 -5.85 -11.44 16.15
C LEU A 209 -5.55 -10.91 14.73
N SER A 210 -4.41 -11.24 14.16
CA SER A 210 -4.00 -10.89 12.77
C SER A 210 -4.93 -11.47 11.69
N ARG A 211 -5.91 -12.27 12.09
CA ARG A 211 -6.82 -12.92 11.13
C ARG A 211 -7.96 -12.03 10.65
N VAL A 212 -8.29 -10.96 11.36
CA VAL A 212 -9.36 -10.04 10.97
C VAL A 212 -8.92 -8.58 10.93
N LEU A 213 -7.87 -8.23 11.66
CA LEU A 213 -7.21 -6.93 11.62
C LEU A 213 -5.73 -7.11 11.30
N LYS A 214 -5.16 -6.21 10.53
CA LYS A 214 -3.82 -6.40 10.00
C LYS A 214 -2.70 -6.32 11.04
N ILE A 215 -2.89 -5.63 12.17
CA ILE A 215 -1.84 -5.42 13.19
C ILE A 215 -2.44 -5.22 14.59
N GLY A 216 -1.81 -5.84 15.62
CA GLY A 216 -1.78 -5.45 17.01
C GLY A 216 -2.69 -6.20 17.99
N LYS A 217 -2.70 -5.76 19.23
CA LYS A 217 -3.59 -6.28 20.28
C LYS A 217 -4.98 -5.71 20.08
N ASN A 218 -5.87 -6.49 19.51
CA ASN A 218 -7.26 -6.12 19.39
C ASN A 218 -7.98 -6.33 20.71
N GLN A 219 -8.83 -5.40 21.06
CA GLN A 219 -9.66 -5.51 22.24
C GLN A 219 -11.08 -5.87 21.81
N VAL A 220 -11.56 -7.02 22.22
CA VAL A 220 -12.97 -7.35 22.14
C VAL A 220 -13.69 -6.54 23.21
N THR A 221 -14.48 -5.58 22.80
CA THR A 221 -15.22 -4.69 23.71
C THR A 221 -16.62 -5.17 23.98
N ASN A 222 -17.22 -5.93 23.05
CA ASN A 222 -18.53 -6.50 23.22
C ASN A 222 -18.48 -7.97 22.74
N PRO A 223 -18.56 -8.94 23.68
CA PRO A 223 -18.49 -10.37 23.33
C PRO A 223 -19.78 -10.86 22.69
N TYR A 224 -19.68 -12.00 22.03
CA TYR A 224 -20.84 -12.73 21.52
C TYR A 224 -21.86 -13.05 22.62
N LYS A 225 -23.14 -12.82 22.33
CA LYS A 225 -24.28 -13.16 23.20
C LYS A 225 -25.44 -13.63 22.33
N SER A 226 -25.63 -14.93 22.27
CA SER A 226 -26.67 -15.53 21.43
C SER A 226 -28.04 -14.84 21.61
N GLY A 227 -28.63 -14.39 20.52
CA GLY A 227 -29.95 -13.76 20.48
C GLY A 227 -29.99 -12.26 20.87
N SER A 228 -28.84 -11.68 21.29
CA SER A 228 -28.77 -10.25 21.62
C SER A 228 -27.60 -9.53 20.97
N HIS A 229 -26.47 -10.21 20.76
CA HIS A 229 -25.29 -9.73 20.05
C HIS A 229 -24.65 -10.90 19.27
N ASP A 230 -24.96 -10.97 18.00
CA ASP A 230 -24.71 -12.16 17.16
C ASP A 230 -23.26 -12.26 16.60
N GLY A 231 -22.38 -11.41 17.08
CA GLY A 231 -20.95 -11.38 16.73
C GLY A 231 -20.11 -10.93 17.90
N ILE A 232 -18.91 -10.45 17.61
CA ILE A 232 -18.05 -9.74 18.56
C ILE A 232 -17.71 -8.36 17.99
N ASP A 233 -17.63 -7.36 18.88
CA ASP A 233 -17.16 -6.05 18.49
C ASP A 233 -15.71 -5.90 18.90
N ILE A 234 -14.89 -5.52 17.93
CA ILE A 234 -13.45 -5.38 18.05
C ILE A 234 -13.10 -3.93 17.80
N VAL A 235 -12.51 -3.26 18.79
CA VAL A 235 -11.92 -1.93 18.60
C VAL A 235 -10.43 -2.05 18.38
N LYS A 236 -9.89 -1.09 17.66
CA LYS A 236 -8.44 -0.97 17.51
C LYS A 236 -7.81 -0.63 18.87
N ASP A 237 -6.67 -1.20 19.16
CA ASP A 237 -5.74 -0.63 20.11
C ASP A 237 -5.22 0.71 19.53
N TYR A 238 -4.86 1.66 20.36
CA TYR A 238 -4.47 3.04 20.01
C TYR A 238 -3.45 3.16 18.87
N TYR A 239 -2.71 2.09 18.58
CA TYR A 239 -1.62 2.03 17.59
C TYR A 239 -1.92 1.24 16.33
N GLN A 240 -3.17 0.94 16.03
CA GLN A 240 -3.49 0.04 14.94
C GLN A 240 -4.07 0.75 13.73
N LEU A 241 -3.68 0.24 12.57
CA LEU A 241 -4.32 0.54 11.31
C LEU A 241 -5.75 -0.04 11.32
N ASP A 242 -6.69 0.74 10.83
CA ASP A 242 -8.10 0.34 10.70
C ASP A 242 -8.31 -0.69 9.57
N THR A 243 -7.24 -1.31 9.05
CA THR A 243 -7.31 -2.23 7.91
C THR A 243 -7.89 -3.57 8.33
N ILE A 244 -9.02 -3.92 7.74
CA ILE A 244 -9.69 -5.21 7.92
C ILE A 244 -9.21 -6.18 6.86
N VAL A 245 -8.86 -7.39 7.29
CA VAL A 245 -8.39 -8.46 6.40
C VAL A 245 -9.27 -9.70 6.49
N ALA A 246 -9.29 -10.49 5.42
CA ALA A 246 -10.01 -11.75 5.38
C ALA A 246 -9.39 -12.76 6.36
N HIS A 247 -10.19 -13.27 7.29
CA HIS A 247 -9.79 -14.25 8.30
C HIS A 247 -9.21 -15.54 7.68
N SER A 248 -9.81 -16.00 6.62
CA SER A 248 -9.42 -17.19 5.87
C SER A 248 -9.73 -17.00 4.40
N ALA A 249 -9.10 -17.79 3.53
CA ALA A 249 -9.40 -17.79 2.11
C ALA A 249 -10.87 -18.17 1.85
N GLY A 250 -11.48 -17.58 0.82
CA GLY A 250 -12.87 -17.82 0.48
C GLY A 250 -13.38 -16.94 -0.66
N THR A 251 -14.69 -16.90 -0.83
CA THR A 251 -15.35 -16.09 -1.87
C THR A 251 -16.35 -15.13 -1.22
N ALA A 252 -16.29 -13.86 -1.58
CA ALA A 252 -17.24 -12.84 -1.13
C ALA A 252 -18.64 -13.19 -1.69
N THR A 253 -19.58 -13.47 -0.81
CA THR A 253 -20.95 -13.85 -1.19
C THR A 253 -21.96 -12.74 -1.01
N TYR A 254 -21.61 -11.74 -0.20
CA TYR A 254 -22.43 -10.53 -0.02
C TYR A 254 -21.49 -9.33 0.24
N VAL A 255 -21.75 -8.23 -0.44
CA VAL A 255 -21.01 -6.98 -0.30
C VAL A 255 -21.99 -5.82 -0.31
N GLN A 256 -21.92 -4.97 0.71
CA GLN A 256 -22.76 -3.78 0.87
C GLN A 256 -21.86 -2.55 1.03
N LYS A 257 -22.13 -1.50 0.23
CA LYS A 257 -21.31 -0.27 0.16
C LYS A 257 -22.20 0.97 0.16
N GLY A 258 -21.60 2.11 0.50
CA GLY A 258 -22.27 3.41 0.41
C GLY A 258 -23.16 3.77 1.59
N TYR A 259 -23.01 3.08 2.72
CA TYR A 259 -23.75 3.37 3.95
C TYR A 259 -22.91 4.30 4.85
N GLY A 260 -23.56 5.37 5.31
CA GLY A 260 -23.04 6.20 6.40
C GLY A 260 -23.48 5.68 7.76
N ASN A 261 -23.14 6.42 8.83
CA ASN A 261 -23.65 6.15 10.17
C ASN A 261 -25.17 6.44 10.23
N ASN A 262 -25.93 5.50 10.78
CA ASN A 262 -27.36 5.64 11.01
C ASN A 262 -27.80 4.77 12.19
N THR A 263 -27.75 5.30 13.39
CA THR A 263 -28.05 4.61 14.66
C THR A 263 -29.51 4.16 14.84
N GLY A 264 -30.38 4.48 13.90
CA GLY A 264 -31.77 4.01 13.88
C GLY A 264 -32.05 2.94 12.83
N SER A 265 -31.06 2.54 12.03
CA SER A 265 -31.25 1.57 10.95
C SER A 265 -31.47 0.16 11.48
N THR A 266 -32.26 -0.63 10.73
CA THR A 266 -32.63 -2.02 11.06
C THR A 266 -32.36 -2.95 9.87
N GLY A 267 -32.44 -4.26 10.10
CA GLY A 267 -32.19 -5.28 9.07
C GLY A 267 -30.76 -5.17 8.51
N ASN A 268 -30.59 -5.42 7.21
CA ASN A 268 -29.28 -5.37 6.58
C ASN A 268 -28.62 -3.97 6.62
N ALA A 269 -29.42 -2.90 6.65
CA ALA A 269 -28.91 -1.54 6.76
C ALA A 269 -28.21 -1.27 8.11
N SER A 270 -28.55 -2.01 9.16
CA SER A 270 -27.91 -1.88 10.47
C SER A 270 -26.44 -2.25 10.44
N TYR A 271 -26.02 -3.16 9.57
CA TYR A 271 -24.60 -3.54 9.41
C TYR A 271 -23.75 -2.48 8.71
N GLY A 272 -24.36 -1.49 8.04
CA GLY A 272 -23.63 -0.49 7.26
C GLY A 272 -22.89 -1.11 6.06
N ASN A 273 -21.69 -0.65 5.79
CA ASN A 273 -20.83 -1.28 4.80
C ASN A 273 -20.34 -2.62 5.34
N LEU A 274 -20.49 -3.69 4.55
CA LEU A 274 -20.11 -5.02 5.00
C LEU A 274 -19.60 -5.91 3.86
N VAL A 275 -18.79 -6.90 4.25
CA VAL A 275 -18.37 -8.01 3.40
C VAL A 275 -18.69 -9.32 4.13
N LYS A 276 -19.31 -10.28 3.43
CA LYS A 276 -19.53 -11.64 3.90
C LYS A 276 -18.78 -12.60 2.99
N ILE A 277 -17.93 -13.45 3.56
CA ILE A 277 -17.07 -14.40 2.84
C ILE A 277 -17.50 -15.81 3.17
N LYS A 278 -17.71 -16.64 2.14
CA LYS A 278 -17.91 -18.07 2.27
C LYS A 278 -16.57 -18.79 2.13
N HIS A 279 -16.25 -19.66 3.07
CA HIS A 279 -15.03 -20.44 3.11
C HIS A 279 -15.21 -21.86 2.53
N PRO A 280 -14.13 -22.54 2.12
CA PRO A 280 -14.20 -23.90 1.53
C PRO A 280 -14.88 -24.94 2.43
N ASN A 281 -14.81 -24.81 3.75
CA ASN A 281 -15.50 -25.66 4.74
C ASN A 281 -17.00 -25.37 4.87
N GLY A 282 -17.55 -24.44 4.07
CA GLY A 282 -18.95 -24.02 4.10
C GLY A 282 -19.29 -22.94 5.13
N TYR A 283 -18.40 -22.59 6.05
CA TYR A 283 -18.58 -21.52 7.03
C TYR A 283 -18.54 -20.14 6.36
N PHE A 284 -19.06 -19.13 7.08
CA PHE A 284 -19.01 -17.75 6.62
C PHE A 284 -18.41 -16.86 7.71
N THR A 285 -17.61 -15.88 7.28
CA THR A 285 -17.26 -14.73 8.11
C THR A 285 -17.93 -13.47 7.58
N LEU A 286 -18.34 -12.57 8.48
CA LEU A 286 -18.96 -11.31 8.14
C LEU A 286 -18.23 -10.17 8.87
N TYR A 287 -17.98 -9.10 8.14
CA TYR A 287 -17.23 -7.92 8.57
C TYR A 287 -18.11 -6.70 8.33
N ALA A 288 -18.58 -6.06 9.39
CA ALA A 288 -19.53 -4.97 9.31
C ALA A 288 -19.01 -3.67 9.91
N HIS A 289 -19.81 -2.61 9.78
CA HIS A 289 -19.51 -1.23 10.16
C HIS A 289 -18.27 -0.64 9.50
N LEU A 290 -17.88 -1.17 8.33
CA LEU A 290 -16.74 -0.67 7.58
C LEU A 290 -16.93 0.79 7.18
N ASP A 291 -15.85 1.56 7.16
CA ASP A 291 -15.81 2.87 6.54
C ASP A 291 -15.81 2.70 5.01
N ILE A 292 -14.87 1.91 4.53
CA ILE A 292 -14.71 1.61 3.11
C ILE A 292 -14.52 0.10 2.93
N VAL A 293 -15.23 -0.47 1.96
CA VAL A 293 -14.90 -1.79 1.40
C VAL A 293 -13.81 -1.61 0.36
N ALA A 294 -12.75 -2.39 0.44
CA ALA A 294 -11.59 -2.28 -0.45
C ALA A 294 -11.98 -2.38 -1.94
N ASP A 295 -11.23 -1.67 -2.78
CA ASP A 295 -11.39 -1.73 -4.23
C ASP A 295 -11.22 -3.17 -4.74
N GLY A 296 -12.02 -3.54 -5.74
CA GLY A 296 -12.02 -4.90 -6.30
C GLY A 296 -12.78 -5.95 -5.47
N ILE A 297 -13.19 -5.66 -4.23
CA ILE A 297 -14.06 -6.57 -3.46
C ILE A 297 -15.52 -6.37 -3.89
N THR A 298 -16.03 -7.36 -4.59
CA THR A 298 -17.41 -7.47 -5.07
C THR A 298 -17.94 -8.88 -4.84
N VAL A 299 -19.23 -9.11 -4.97
CA VAL A 299 -19.78 -10.47 -4.91
C VAL A 299 -19.12 -11.34 -5.99
N GLY A 300 -18.66 -12.52 -5.61
CA GLY A 300 -17.92 -13.45 -6.44
C GLY A 300 -16.39 -13.29 -6.37
N THR A 301 -15.86 -12.21 -5.75
CA THR A 301 -14.42 -12.05 -5.57
C THR A 301 -13.84 -13.14 -4.68
N THR A 302 -12.85 -13.86 -5.16
CA THR A 302 -12.04 -14.78 -4.36
C THR A 302 -11.01 -13.99 -3.58
N VAL A 303 -10.92 -14.24 -2.28
CA VAL A 303 -9.96 -13.61 -1.38
C VAL A 303 -9.05 -14.66 -0.74
N THR A 304 -7.80 -14.28 -0.50
CA THR A 304 -6.84 -15.07 0.26
C THR A 304 -6.89 -14.70 1.75
N LYS A 305 -6.43 -15.59 2.62
CA LYS A 305 -6.24 -15.29 4.05
C LYS A 305 -5.32 -14.07 4.20
N GLY A 306 -5.71 -13.12 5.03
CA GLY A 306 -4.94 -11.88 5.24
C GLY A 306 -5.07 -10.82 4.14
N GLN A 307 -5.83 -11.09 3.07
CA GLN A 307 -6.10 -10.08 2.05
C GLN A 307 -6.94 -8.94 2.62
N THR A 308 -6.53 -7.70 2.33
CA THR A 308 -7.31 -6.51 2.70
C THR A 308 -8.69 -6.53 2.05
N ILE A 309 -9.74 -6.36 2.86
CA ILE A 309 -11.14 -6.34 2.42
C ILE A 309 -11.85 -5.03 2.73
N GLY A 310 -11.26 -4.18 3.58
CA GLY A 310 -11.83 -2.88 3.93
C GLY A 310 -11.08 -2.16 5.02
N VAL A 311 -11.68 -1.08 5.49
CA VAL A 311 -11.20 -0.24 6.59
C VAL A 311 -12.29 -0.21 7.66
N MET A 312 -11.88 -0.34 8.93
CA MET A 312 -12.79 -0.22 10.08
C MET A 312 -13.47 1.15 10.08
N GLY A 313 -14.74 1.19 10.41
CA GLY A 313 -15.52 2.42 10.42
C GLY A 313 -16.58 2.47 11.48
N ASN A 314 -17.62 3.24 11.17
CA ASN A 314 -18.76 3.48 12.04
C ASN A 314 -20.07 3.57 11.22
N SER A 315 -20.17 2.82 10.13
CA SER A 315 -21.36 2.84 9.26
C SER A 315 -22.49 1.98 9.81
N GLY A 316 -23.72 2.24 9.38
CA GLY A 316 -24.92 1.54 9.84
C GLY A 316 -25.34 1.93 11.27
N ASN A 317 -25.92 0.99 12.01
CA ASN A 317 -26.36 1.19 13.40
C ASN A 317 -25.20 1.00 14.37
N SER A 318 -24.31 1.97 14.44
CA SER A 318 -23.09 1.91 15.24
C SER A 318 -22.88 3.19 16.03
N TYR A 319 -22.46 3.08 17.27
CA TYR A 319 -22.27 4.18 18.22
C TYR A 319 -20.80 4.60 18.38
N GLY A 320 -19.90 3.98 17.66
CA GLY A 320 -18.47 4.30 17.69
C GLY A 320 -17.67 3.41 16.73
N GLY A 321 -16.47 3.84 16.35
CA GLY A 321 -15.62 3.09 15.41
C GLY A 321 -15.25 1.70 15.96
N HIS A 322 -15.68 0.63 15.28
CA HIS A 322 -15.34 -0.75 15.61
C HIS A 322 -15.57 -1.66 14.40
N LEU A 323 -14.99 -2.86 14.43
CA LEU A 323 -15.37 -3.96 13.57
C LEU A 323 -16.39 -4.83 14.29
N HIS A 324 -17.57 -5.00 13.73
CA HIS A 324 -18.48 -6.08 14.10
C HIS A 324 -18.14 -7.31 13.27
N PHE A 325 -17.70 -8.38 13.94
CA PHE A 325 -17.25 -9.62 13.29
C PHE A 325 -18.15 -10.79 13.68
N GLU A 326 -18.74 -11.45 12.66
CA GLU A 326 -19.54 -12.66 12.87
C GLU A 326 -18.86 -13.88 12.27
N LEU A 327 -19.05 -15.03 12.92
CA LEU A 327 -18.82 -16.35 12.36
C LEU A 327 -20.16 -17.07 12.21
N ARG A 328 -20.37 -17.69 11.06
CA ARG A 328 -21.58 -18.47 10.78
C ARG A 328 -21.17 -19.86 10.28
N ASN A 329 -21.92 -20.88 10.70
CA ASN A 329 -21.72 -22.24 10.25
C ASN A 329 -22.21 -22.46 8.80
N ALA A 330 -22.09 -23.68 8.28
CA ALA A 330 -22.46 -24.01 6.91
C ALA A 330 -23.96 -23.84 6.60
N ASN A 331 -24.81 -23.76 7.62
CA ASN A 331 -26.25 -23.49 7.51
C ASN A 331 -26.58 -21.98 7.68
N ASP A 332 -25.56 -21.11 7.64
CA ASP A 332 -25.67 -19.66 7.86
C ASP A 332 -26.16 -19.26 9.26
N ILE A 333 -26.04 -20.16 10.24
CA ILE A 333 -26.38 -19.90 11.64
C ILE A 333 -25.21 -19.27 12.34
N ARG A 334 -25.45 -18.14 13.04
CA ARG A 334 -24.45 -17.41 13.83
C ARG A 334 -23.95 -18.24 14.99
N ILE A 335 -22.67 -18.30 15.19
CA ILE A 335 -22.00 -19.01 16.28
C ILE A 335 -20.94 -18.10 16.91
N ASP A 336 -20.55 -18.40 18.15
CA ASP A 336 -19.53 -17.64 18.86
C ASP A 336 -18.21 -17.65 18.06
N PRO A 337 -17.73 -16.48 17.59
CA PRO A 337 -16.46 -16.40 16.86
C PRO A 337 -15.24 -16.42 17.78
N THR A 338 -15.41 -16.22 19.10
CA THR A 338 -14.29 -16.04 20.06
C THR A 338 -13.26 -17.17 20.02
N PRO A 339 -13.63 -18.47 19.94
CA PRO A 339 -12.64 -19.55 19.87
C PRO A 339 -11.80 -19.54 18.58
N TYR A 340 -12.31 -18.92 17.54
CA TYR A 340 -11.73 -18.97 16.19
C TYR A 340 -11.08 -17.66 15.74
N ILE A 341 -11.22 -16.62 16.51
CA ILE A 341 -10.69 -15.30 16.12
C ILE A 341 -9.17 -15.31 15.87
N ASN A 342 -8.46 -16.23 16.54
CA ASN A 342 -7.01 -16.46 16.42
C ASN A 342 -6.67 -17.88 15.95
N ALA A 343 -7.66 -18.67 15.58
CA ALA A 343 -7.48 -20.06 15.18
C ALA A 343 -8.12 -20.30 13.81
N ASP A 344 -7.80 -21.41 13.17
CA ASP A 344 -8.46 -21.80 11.92
C ASP A 344 -9.94 -22.13 12.18
N LEU A 345 -10.78 -21.85 11.18
CA LEU A 345 -12.19 -22.20 11.25
C LEU A 345 -12.36 -23.73 11.30
N PRO A 346 -13.41 -24.26 11.96
CA PRO A 346 -13.61 -25.70 12.09
C PRO A 346 -13.62 -26.38 10.73
N GLY A 347 -12.81 -27.44 10.55
CA GLY A 347 -12.76 -28.23 9.32
C GLY A 347 -12.15 -27.49 8.11
N LEU A 348 -11.57 -26.28 8.28
CA LEU A 348 -10.56 -25.83 7.35
C LEU A 348 -9.35 -26.74 7.57
N ILE A 349 -8.97 -27.45 6.53
CA ILE A 349 -7.70 -28.13 6.52
C ILE A 349 -6.66 -27.03 6.62
N THR A 350 -6.00 -26.88 7.77
CA THR A 350 -4.74 -26.16 7.83
C THR A 350 -3.89 -26.74 6.72
N GLU A 351 -3.28 -25.87 5.90
CA GLU A 351 -2.17 -26.32 5.08
C GLU A 351 -1.23 -27.10 6.00
N THR A 352 -1.44 -28.41 6.05
CA THR A 352 -0.44 -29.31 6.57
C THR A 352 0.78 -29.05 5.73
N LYS A 353 1.91 -28.83 6.40
CA LYS A 353 3.27 -28.87 5.86
C LYS A 353 3.27 -29.21 4.37
N GLU A 354 3.94 -28.40 3.55
CA GLU A 354 4.29 -28.77 2.19
C GLU A 354 4.47 -30.30 2.10
N GLU A 355 3.39 -31.04 1.85
CA GLU A 355 3.50 -32.34 1.26
C GLU A 355 3.94 -32.03 -0.16
N ASP A 356 5.11 -32.51 -0.52
CA ASP A 356 5.75 -32.40 -1.81
C ASP A 356 4.70 -32.55 -2.93
N MET A 357 4.15 -31.40 -3.38
CA MET A 357 3.45 -31.39 -4.66
C MET A 357 4.44 -31.89 -5.69
N THR A 358 4.06 -32.92 -6.41
CA THR A 358 4.91 -33.45 -7.46
C THR A 358 5.22 -32.30 -8.45
N LYS A 359 6.38 -32.32 -9.04
CA LYS A 359 6.80 -31.34 -10.04
C LYS A 359 5.73 -31.16 -11.14
N ALA A 360 4.96 -32.21 -11.45
CA ALA A 360 3.86 -32.20 -12.43
C ALA A 360 2.64 -31.41 -11.92
N GLU A 361 2.25 -31.53 -10.66
CA GLU A 361 1.13 -30.78 -10.06
C GLU A 361 1.46 -29.30 -9.92
N THR A 362 2.68 -28.98 -9.49
CA THR A 362 3.18 -27.59 -9.44
C THR A 362 3.19 -26.98 -10.83
N GLN A 363 3.66 -27.72 -11.86
CA GLN A 363 3.69 -27.25 -13.23
C GLN A 363 2.28 -27.04 -13.79
N ALA A 364 1.32 -27.92 -13.48
CA ALA A 364 -0.08 -27.79 -13.90
C ALA A 364 -0.75 -26.54 -13.32
N LEU A 365 -0.47 -26.21 -12.05
CA LEU A 365 -0.95 -24.97 -11.39
C LEU A 365 -0.31 -23.73 -12.02
N ILE A 366 0.98 -23.76 -12.26
CA ILE A 366 1.69 -22.68 -12.95
C ILE A 366 1.11 -22.48 -14.34
N ASP A 367 0.93 -23.54 -15.12
CA ASP A 367 0.39 -23.46 -16.47
C ASP A 367 -1.05 -22.92 -16.49
N SER A 368 -1.88 -23.31 -15.52
CA SER A 368 -3.25 -22.79 -15.39
C SER A 368 -3.31 -21.31 -15.03
N ALA A 369 -2.35 -20.81 -14.26
CA ALA A 369 -2.25 -19.40 -13.88
C ALA A 369 -1.60 -18.55 -14.98
N VAL A 370 -0.58 -19.07 -15.65
CA VAL A 370 0.25 -18.34 -16.63
C VAL A 370 -0.44 -18.25 -17.99
N LYS A 371 -1.13 -19.29 -18.42
CA LYS A 371 -1.75 -19.35 -19.76
C LYS A 371 -2.77 -18.22 -20.02
N PRO A 372 -3.69 -17.87 -19.10
CA PRO A 372 -4.57 -16.70 -19.27
C PRO A 372 -3.81 -15.38 -19.39
N LEU A 373 -2.75 -15.21 -18.60
CA LEU A 373 -1.92 -14.00 -18.61
C LEU A 373 -1.14 -13.88 -19.91
N GLN A 374 -0.61 -14.97 -20.44
CA GLN A 374 0.06 -15.01 -21.75
C GLN A 374 -0.91 -14.65 -22.88
N THR A 375 -2.14 -15.13 -22.81
CA THR A 375 -3.18 -14.80 -23.78
C THR A 375 -3.51 -13.30 -23.75
N GLN A 376 -3.68 -12.72 -22.56
CA GLN A 376 -3.92 -11.29 -22.37
C GLN A 376 -2.73 -10.45 -22.87
N LEU A 377 -1.50 -10.85 -22.55
CA LEU A 377 -0.29 -10.18 -23.01
C LEU A 377 -0.17 -10.22 -24.54
N THR A 378 -0.49 -11.35 -25.15
CA THR A 378 -0.48 -11.49 -26.61
C THR A 378 -1.52 -10.57 -27.25
N ALA A 379 -2.73 -10.48 -26.69
CA ALA A 379 -3.77 -9.59 -27.19
C ALA A 379 -3.36 -8.10 -27.01
N ALA A 380 -2.84 -7.72 -25.85
CA ALA A 380 -2.35 -6.37 -25.59
C ALA A 380 -1.18 -5.98 -26.52
N ASN A 381 -0.26 -6.88 -26.78
CA ASN A 381 0.83 -6.65 -27.72
C ASN A 381 0.32 -6.50 -29.18
N ALA A 382 -0.69 -7.27 -29.56
CA ALA A 382 -1.32 -7.12 -30.86
C ALA A 382 -2.01 -5.75 -31.03
N GLU A 383 -2.72 -5.30 -29.99
CA GLU A 383 -3.28 -3.93 -29.93
C GLU A 383 -2.18 -2.85 -30.00
N LEU A 384 -1.09 -3.03 -29.26
CA LEU A 384 0.03 -2.10 -29.27
C LEU A 384 0.69 -2.00 -30.65
N VAL A 385 0.84 -3.13 -31.35
CA VAL A 385 1.34 -3.17 -32.73
C VAL A 385 0.38 -2.46 -33.66
N ALA A 386 -0.93 -2.68 -33.52
CA ALA A 386 -1.95 -2.00 -34.31
C ALA A 386 -1.96 -0.48 -34.10
N LEU A 387 -1.77 -0.03 -32.85
CA LEU A 387 -1.67 1.39 -32.49
C LEU A 387 -0.39 2.06 -33.01
N LYS A 388 0.68 1.30 -33.15
CA LYS A 388 1.97 1.77 -33.70
C LYS A 388 2.06 1.67 -35.24
N LYS A 389 1.03 1.14 -35.89
CA LYS A 389 1.02 1.05 -37.34
C LYS A 389 1.06 2.45 -37.93
N THR A 390 2.07 2.71 -38.75
CA THR A 390 2.20 3.94 -39.54
C THR A 390 1.83 3.69 -40.98
N TYR A 391 1.30 4.69 -41.62
CA TYR A 391 0.99 4.70 -43.06
C TYR A 391 2.03 5.55 -43.77
N ALA A 392 2.78 4.91 -44.67
CA ALA A 392 3.87 5.56 -45.37
C ALA A 392 3.38 6.51 -46.48
N TYR A 393 2.30 6.15 -47.14
CA TYR A 393 1.70 6.88 -48.27
C TYR A 393 0.19 6.99 -48.06
N ILE A 394 -0.45 7.92 -48.77
CA ILE A 394 -1.91 8.16 -48.68
C ILE A 394 -2.71 6.92 -49.07
N GLU A 395 -2.26 6.13 -50.03
CA GLU A 395 -2.88 4.89 -50.46
C GLU A 395 -2.87 3.80 -49.38
N ASP A 396 -1.94 3.87 -48.41
CA ASP A 396 -1.85 2.92 -47.31
C ASP A 396 -2.85 3.26 -46.19
N VAL A 397 -3.35 4.52 -46.18
CA VAL A 397 -4.36 4.97 -45.21
C VAL A 397 -5.69 4.29 -45.52
N PRO A 398 -6.40 3.75 -44.51
CA PRO A 398 -7.75 3.22 -44.69
C PRO A 398 -8.69 4.20 -45.36
N GLU A 399 -9.54 3.72 -46.24
CA GLU A 399 -10.41 4.52 -47.10
C GLU A 399 -11.20 5.58 -46.34
N TRP A 400 -11.74 5.19 -45.19
CA TRP A 400 -12.54 6.10 -44.31
C TRP A 400 -11.76 7.25 -43.64
N TYR A 401 -10.43 7.28 -43.76
CA TYR A 401 -9.58 8.39 -43.31
C TYR A 401 -8.95 9.18 -44.45
N ARG A 402 -8.98 8.68 -45.69
CA ARG A 402 -8.23 9.26 -46.82
C ARG A 402 -8.66 10.67 -47.16
N ASP A 403 -9.96 10.95 -47.18
CA ASP A 403 -10.46 12.27 -47.53
C ASP A 403 -9.96 13.34 -46.53
N ALA A 404 -9.96 13.03 -45.23
CA ALA A 404 -9.45 13.91 -44.22
C ALA A 404 -7.91 14.12 -44.34
N VAL A 405 -7.18 13.04 -44.57
CA VAL A 405 -5.73 13.14 -44.70
C VAL A 405 -5.35 13.90 -45.96
N GLN A 406 -6.04 13.65 -47.09
CA GLN A 406 -5.83 14.36 -48.34
C GLN A 406 -6.14 15.85 -48.22
N TYR A 407 -7.25 16.21 -47.56
CA TYR A 407 -7.63 17.60 -47.32
C TYR A 407 -6.51 18.38 -46.58
N TYR A 408 -5.87 17.80 -45.58
CA TYR A 408 -4.77 18.45 -44.89
C TYR A 408 -3.42 18.42 -45.64
N ILE A 409 -3.24 17.47 -46.55
CA ILE A 409 -2.14 17.51 -47.51
C ILE A 409 -2.33 18.67 -48.47
N ASP A 410 -3.52 18.82 -49.04
CA ASP A 410 -3.86 19.87 -50.00
C ASP A 410 -3.80 21.28 -49.36
N LYS A 411 -4.07 21.39 -48.07
CA LYS A 411 -3.89 22.62 -47.30
C LYS A 411 -2.44 22.89 -46.85
N ASP A 412 -1.48 22.07 -47.26
CA ASP A 412 -0.06 22.16 -46.87
C ASP A 412 0.19 22.07 -45.33
N VAL A 413 -0.78 21.52 -44.58
CA VAL A 413 -0.68 21.27 -43.13
C VAL A 413 0.15 20.01 -42.89
N ILE A 414 -0.08 18.97 -43.67
CA ILE A 414 0.73 17.76 -43.66
C ILE A 414 1.78 17.89 -44.77
N LYS A 415 2.98 18.29 -44.39
CA LYS A 415 4.14 18.30 -45.28
C LYS A 415 4.74 16.92 -45.27
N GLY A 416 4.70 16.23 -46.41
CA GLY A 416 5.45 14.99 -46.55
C GLY A 416 6.90 15.20 -46.13
N LYS A 417 7.43 14.32 -45.29
CA LYS A 417 8.81 14.43 -44.77
C LYS A 417 9.84 14.44 -45.89
N GLU A 418 9.55 13.75 -47.00
CA GLU A 418 10.38 13.69 -48.20
C GLU A 418 9.56 13.05 -49.35
N ILE A 419 10.07 13.17 -50.59
CA ILE A 419 9.51 12.42 -51.71
C ILE A 419 10.28 11.10 -51.83
N ARG A 420 9.58 9.99 -51.68
CA ARG A 420 10.10 8.63 -51.89
C ARG A 420 9.34 7.99 -53.07
N ASN A 421 10.08 7.42 -54.02
CA ASN A 421 9.50 6.80 -55.20
C ASN A 421 8.52 7.71 -55.97
N GLY A 422 8.78 9.02 -56.01
CA GLY A 422 7.93 10.02 -56.67
C GLY A 422 6.62 10.38 -55.94
N LYS A 423 6.44 9.96 -54.71
CA LYS A 423 5.24 10.20 -53.89
C LYS A 423 5.61 10.86 -52.56
N PRO A 424 4.74 11.73 -51.99
CA PRO A 424 4.94 12.25 -50.67
C PRO A 424 4.92 11.14 -49.62
N PHE A 425 5.98 11.08 -48.78
CA PHE A 425 6.07 10.16 -47.65
C PHE A 425 5.46 10.84 -46.41
N ILE A 426 4.27 10.39 -45.97
CA ILE A 426 3.49 11.03 -44.91
C ILE A 426 3.80 10.53 -43.51
N ASP A 427 4.11 9.24 -43.32
CA ASP A 427 4.47 8.61 -42.06
C ASP A 427 3.49 8.94 -40.90
N LEU A 428 2.20 8.73 -41.14
CA LEU A 428 1.15 8.98 -40.17
C LEU A 428 0.75 7.71 -39.41
N THR A 429 0.55 7.83 -38.09
CA THR A 429 -0.05 6.77 -37.27
C THR A 429 -1.56 6.69 -37.47
N ALA A 430 -2.17 5.56 -37.12
CA ALA A 430 -3.62 5.41 -37.12
C ALA A 430 -4.32 6.43 -36.20
N THR A 431 -3.66 6.82 -35.10
CA THR A 431 -4.15 7.84 -34.16
C THR A 431 -4.17 9.22 -34.80
N GLU A 432 -3.11 9.60 -35.49
CA GLU A 432 -3.03 10.88 -36.21
C GLU A 432 -4.08 10.94 -37.34
N CYS A 433 -4.29 9.86 -38.08
CA CYS A 433 -5.36 9.81 -39.08
C CYS A 433 -6.76 10.01 -38.45
N ARG A 434 -7.03 9.43 -37.29
CA ARG A 434 -8.28 9.66 -36.53
C ARG A 434 -8.44 11.11 -36.11
N MET A 435 -7.39 11.72 -35.56
CA MET A 435 -7.41 13.13 -35.17
C MET A 435 -7.69 14.05 -36.37
N LEU A 436 -6.99 13.84 -37.47
CA LEU A 436 -7.23 14.58 -38.70
C LEU A 436 -8.68 14.44 -39.20
N THR A 437 -9.27 13.24 -39.10
CA THR A 437 -10.66 13.01 -39.49
C THR A 437 -11.64 13.77 -38.58
N VAL A 438 -11.39 13.85 -37.26
CA VAL A 438 -12.22 14.62 -36.33
C VAL A 438 -12.14 16.12 -36.65
N MET A 439 -10.92 16.63 -36.92
CA MET A 439 -10.72 18.03 -37.29
C MET A 439 -11.36 18.35 -38.65
N TYR A 440 -11.19 17.51 -39.64
CA TYR A 440 -11.79 17.62 -40.99
C TYR A 440 -13.32 17.77 -40.88
N ARG A 441 -13.99 16.89 -40.13
CA ARG A 441 -15.44 16.97 -39.89
C ARG A 441 -15.85 18.26 -39.22
N ALA A 442 -15.08 18.68 -38.18
CA ALA A 442 -15.37 19.94 -37.48
C ALA A 442 -15.23 21.17 -38.38
N GLU A 443 -14.35 21.13 -39.40
CA GLU A 443 -14.17 22.22 -40.35
C GLU A 443 -15.18 22.18 -41.49
N THR A 444 -15.64 20.97 -41.91
CA THR A 444 -16.52 20.81 -43.09
C THR A 444 -18.00 20.70 -42.74
N ASP A 445 -18.35 20.27 -41.50
CA ASP A 445 -19.75 20.20 -41.08
C ASP A 445 -20.30 21.57 -40.57
N THR A 446 -19.50 22.63 -40.69
CA THR A 446 -19.87 24.02 -40.32
C THR A 446 -20.24 24.87 -41.54
N GLU A 447 -20.19 24.33 -42.74
CA GLU A 447 -20.76 24.92 -43.96
C GLU A 447 -22.10 24.24 -44.30
#